data_4b9fefda2b729c2ac5c122742b2f1a99
#
_entry.id   4b9fefda2b729c2ac5c122742b2f1a99
#
_cell.length_a   1.000
_cell.length_b   1.000
_cell.length_c   1.000
_cell.angle_alpha   90.00
_cell.angle_beta   90.00
_cell.angle_gamma   90.00
#
_symmetry.space_group_name_H-M   'P 1'
#
loop_
_entity.id
_entity.type
_entity.pdbx_description
1 polymer ?
#
loop_
_entity_poly.entity_id
_entity_poly.type
_entity_poly.pdbx_seq_one_letter_code
_entity_poly.pdbx_strand_id
1 'polypeptide(L)'
;MSVGIVGGGLLGLGIANHLASAGVEVELYEADKRLGGLAGSTRIGGVAVDRYYHCVTTTDHKVVSLAESLGLSIRWRPLGVGFFHDGRRCSMSTPLEVLKFPGLRIDDKARLAAFVLACGRISDHEPLDELGIEEWARRKSGNRLWERLWAPLLDSKFDGRYDDLPATYLWSRMRRTAGTRDRKGREVMGAIEGGYQALVDRLAERIRAMGGRIHVNAPVRHIPASASGRALGVVTEGGLREHDVVVTTQLRPNLRGILDASFEEALGEDPLRYMGIVCLVARVKRSVSPYYAINITDRRVPITSVVETTHVVDPAWVDGHLIYVPKYVQSTSPDLARSSEDITEEFLGHVKALFPDFRRDDVIASQVARARVAEPVHVARVENRIPPVFAAPGLAVASSARVHPNIVHGQAIAGVAEHVAGEVIDRLPTFTSQRSAA
;
A
#
# COMPACT_ATOMS: atom_id res chain seq x y z
N MET A 1 -10.85 -22.16 -20.73
CA MET A 1 -9.70 -21.25 -20.63
C MET A 1 -9.44 -21.01 -19.16
N SER A 2 -8.24 -21.34 -18.69
CA SER A 2 -7.89 -21.32 -17.27
C SER A 2 -6.74 -20.35 -16.97
N VAL A 3 -6.86 -19.60 -15.88
CA VAL A 3 -5.84 -18.67 -15.40
C VAL A 3 -5.43 -19.02 -13.97
N GLY A 4 -4.13 -19.27 -13.77
CA GLY A 4 -3.52 -19.44 -12.46
C GLY A 4 -3.06 -18.10 -11.90
N ILE A 5 -3.47 -17.73 -10.68
CA ILE A 5 -3.08 -16.46 -10.03
C ILE A 5 -2.22 -16.76 -8.80
N VAL A 6 -1.02 -16.18 -8.77
CA VAL A 6 -0.07 -16.37 -7.67
C VAL A 6 -0.09 -15.14 -6.74
N GLY A 7 -0.64 -15.35 -5.54
CA GLY A 7 -0.80 -14.36 -4.49
C GLY A 7 -2.26 -13.99 -4.22
N GLY A 8 -2.70 -14.24 -2.98
CA GLY A 8 -4.06 -13.99 -2.48
C GLY A 8 -4.21 -12.64 -1.76
N GLY A 9 -3.38 -11.65 -2.09
CA GLY A 9 -3.57 -10.27 -1.66
C GLY A 9 -4.72 -9.58 -2.40
N LEU A 10 -5.01 -8.32 -2.02
CA LEU A 10 -6.09 -7.54 -2.62
C LEU A 10 -5.97 -7.44 -4.16
N LEU A 11 -4.74 -7.35 -4.69
CA LEU A 11 -4.50 -7.31 -6.13
C LEU A 11 -4.90 -8.62 -6.81
N GLY A 12 -4.43 -9.77 -6.29
CA GLY A 12 -4.76 -11.08 -6.88
C GLY A 12 -6.23 -11.41 -6.80
N LEU A 13 -6.88 -11.11 -5.67
CA LEU A 13 -8.32 -11.27 -5.50
C LEU A 13 -9.10 -10.33 -6.43
N GLY A 14 -8.64 -9.10 -6.62
CA GLY A 14 -9.24 -8.16 -7.58
C GLY A 14 -9.17 -8.69 -9.01
N ILE A 15 -8.01 -9.18 -9.45
CA ILE A 15 -7.83 -9.79 -10.78
C ILE A 15 -8.72 -11.03 -10.91
N ALA A 16 -8.70 -11.93 -9.92
CA ALA A 16 -9.55 -13.14 -9.91
C ALA A 16 -11.04 -12.79 -10.03
N ASN A 17 -11.50 -11.76 -9.33
CA ASN A 17 -12.88 -11.30 -9.39
C ASN A 17 -13.26 -10.80 -10.80
N HIS A 18 -12.40 -10.01 -11.44
CA HIS A 18 -12.67 -9.52 -12.80
C HIS A 18 -12.68 -10.65 -13.83
N LEU A 19 -11.70 -11.56 -13.76
CA LEU A 19 -11.62 -12.73 -14.67
C LEU A 19 -12.81 -13.67 -14.49
N ALA A 20 -13.15 -14.05 -13.24
CA ALA A 20 -14.30 -14.90 -12.97
C ALA A 20 -15.62 -14.25 -13.40
N SER A 21 -15.77 -12.91 -13.23
CA SER A 21 -16.94 -12.18 -13.72
C SER A 21 -17.06 -12.19 -15.25
N ALA A 22 -15.94 -12.35 -15.96
CA ALA A 22 -15.90 -12.52 -17.42
C ALA A 22 -16.05 -13.98 -17.87
N GLY A 23 -16.34 -14.92 -16.95
CA GLY A 23 -16.54 -16.35 -17.26
C GLY A 23 -15.22 -17.12 -17.46
N VAL A 24 -14.07 -16.55 -17.08
CA VAL A 24 -12.78 -17.25 -17.13
C VAL A 24 -12.63 -18.16 -15.92
N GLU A 25 -12.17 -19.39 -16.14
CA GLU A 25 -11.84 -20.32 -15.07
C GLU A 25 -10.59 -19.82 -14.33
N VAL A 26 -10.69 -19.58 -13.01
CA VAL A 26 -9.58 -19.06 -12.21
C VAL A 26 -9.20 -19.98 -11.06
N GLU A 27 -7.90 -20.17 -10.87
CA GLU A 27 -7.34 -20.80 -9.68
C GLU A 27 -6.33 -19.85 -9.03
N LEU A 28 -6.55 -19.50 -7.76
CA LEU A 28 -5.70 -18.61 -7.00
C LEU A 28 -4.92 -19.39 -5.94
N TYR A 29 -3.63 -19.14 -5.86
CA TYR A 29 -2.68 -19.81 -4.96
C TYR A 29 -2.09 -18.80 -3.98
N GLU A 30 -2.30 -19.02 -2.68
CA GLU A 30 -1.78 -18.22 -1.59
C GLU A 30 -0.89 -19.06 -0.67
N ALA A 31 0.31 -18.57 -0.39
CA ALA A 31 1.28 -19.27 0.45
C ALA A 31 0.90 -19.27 1.94
N ASP A 32 0.26 -18.20 2.41
CA ASP A 32 -0.20 -18.09 3.81
C ASP A 32 -1.50 -18.89 4.00
N LYS A 33 -1.80 -19.21 5.26
CA LYS A 33 -3.09 -19.80 5.68
C LYS A 33 -4.27 -18.84 5.52
N ARG A 34 -4.04 -17.56 5.32
CA ARG A 34 -5.04 -16.49 5.18
C ARG A 34 -4.80 -15.65 3.94
N LEU A 35 -5.88 -15.27 3.31
CA LEU A 35 -5.89 -14.29 2.24
C LEU A 35 -5.69 -12.87 2.78
N GLY A 36 -5.34 -11.95 1.87
CA GLY A 36 -5.29 -10.52 2.12
C GLY A 36 -3.90 -9.90 1.98
N GLY A 37 -2.82 -10.64 2.16
CA GLY A 37 -1.46 -10.10 2.07
C GLY A 37 -1.26 -8.93 3.04
N LEU A 38 -0.85 -7.74 2.54
CA LEU A 38 -0.70 -6.54 3.37
C LEU A 38 -2.05 -5.97 3.85
N ALA A 39 -3.15 -6.23 3.14
CA ALA A 39 -4.52 -5.84 3.53
C ALA A 39 -5.18 -6.84 4.49
N GLY A 40 -4.48 -7.91 4.85
CA GLY A 40 -4.97 -8.94 5.77
C GLY A 40 -5.01 -8.50 7.22
N SER A 41 -5.75 -9.26 8.03
CA SER A 41 -5.90 -9.01 9.47
C SER A 41 -4.92 -9.81 10.33
N THR A 42 -4.83 -9.40 11.57
CA THR A 42 -4.20 -10.13 12.68
C THR A 42 -5.11 -10.15 13.91
N ARG A 43 -4.79 -10.93 14.94
CA ARG A 43 -5.53 -10.93 16.18
C ARG A 43 -4.70 -10.36 17.32
N ILE A 44 -5.26 -9.38 18.04
CA ILE A 44 -4.62 -8.72 19.18
C ILE A 44 -5.55 -8.79 20.39
N GLY A 45 -5.13 -9.54 21.39
CA GLY A 45 -5.97 -9.78 22.58
C GLY A 45 -7.36 -10.36 22.21
N GLY A 46 -7.40 -11.31 21.27
CA GLY A 46 -8.64 -11.98 20.82
C GLY A 46 -9.42 -11.23 19.74
N VAL A 47 -9.19 -9.94 19.50
CA VAL A 47 -9.91 -9.11 18.52
C VAL A 47 -9.17 -9.12 17.17
N ALA A 48 -9.92 -9.28 16.07
CA ALA A 48 -9.38 -9.17 14.72
C ALA A 48 -9.26 -7.69 14.33
N VAL A 49 -8.09 -7.29 13.85
CA VAL A 49 -7.79 -5.92 13.39
C VAL A 49 -6.94 -6.00 12.13
N ASP A 50 -6.95 -4.96 11.31
CA ASP A 50 -6.05 -4.90 10.17
C ASP A 50 -4.58 -5.01 10.61
N ARG A 51 -3.76 -5.74 9.85
CA ARG A 51 -2.33 -5.96 10.16
C ARG A 51 -1.53 -4.66 10.07
N TYR A 52 -1.94 -3.78 9.17
CA TYR A 52 -1.42 -2.42 8.98
C TYR A 52 -2.59 -1.45 8.93
N TYR A 53 -2.33 -0.16 9.17
CA TYR A 53 -3.39 0.85 9.13
C TYR A 53 -3.89 1.06 7.70
N HIS A 54 -5.21 0.98 7.53
CA HIS A 54 -5.88 1.24 6.27
C HIS A 54 -7.04 2.22 6.47
N CYS A 55 -7.27 3.02 5.45
CA CYS A 55 -8.46 3.85 5.34
C CYS A 55 -8.84 3.98 3.85
N VAL A 56 -10.04 4.42 3.61
CA VAL A 56 -10.49 4.87 2.29
C VAL A 56 -10.73 6.37 2.33
N THR A 57 -10.55 7.03 1.19
CA THR A 57 -10.84 8.45 1.05
C THR A 57 -12.02 8.65 0.09
N THR A 58 -12.62 9.82 0.10
CA THR A 58 -13.75 10.15 -0.79
C THR A 58 -13.43 10.09 -2.28
N THR A 59 -12.14 10.06 -2.62
CA THR A 59 -11.64 9.90 -4.00
C THR A 59 -11.35 8.45 -4.39
N ASP A 60 -11.50 7.50 -3.49
CA ASP A 60 -11.20 6.08 -3.71
C ASP A 60 -12.40 5.34 -4.32
N HIS A 61 -12.97 5.86 -5.42
CA HIS A 61 -14.24 5.40 -6.00
C HIS A 61 -14.30 3.91 -6.34
N LYS A 62 -13.20 3.33 -6.88
CA LYS A 62 -13.18 1.90 -7.26
C LYS A 62 -13.29 0.98 -6.04
N VAL A 63 -12.52 1.25 -5.00
CA VAL A 63 -12.56 0.42 -3.80
C VAL A 63 -13.84 0.64 -3.00
N VAL A 64 -14.37 1.86 -2.99
CA VAL A 64 -15.66 2.19 -2.38
C VAL A 64 -16.79 1.42 -3.09
N SER A 65 -16.91 1.56 -4.41
CA SER A 65 -17.93 0.86 -5.20
C SER A 65 -17.78 -0.65 -5.10
N LEU A 66 -16.55 -1.18 -5.04
CA LEU A 66 -16.32 -2.60 -4.83
C LEU A 66 -16.85 -3.05 -3.47
N ALA A 67 -16.52 -2.35 -2.38
CA ALA A 67 -17.01 -2.66 -1.04
C ALA A 67 -18.54 -2.64 -0.97
N GLU A 68 -19.17 -1.60 -1.51
CA GLU A 68 -20.63 -1.47 -1.58
C GLU A 68 -21.27 -2.59 -2.39
N SER A 69 -20.69 -2.98 -3.55
CA SER A 69 -21.17 -4.10 -4.37
C SER A 69 -21.10 -5.46 -3.67
N LEU A 70 -20.26 -5.55 -2.64
CA LEU A 70 -20.10 -6.73 -1.78
C LEU A 70 -20.94 -6.66 -0.49
N GLY A 71 -21.81 -5.64 -0.38
CA GLY A 71 -22.68 -5.43 0.79
C GLY A 71 -21.96 -4.90 2.02
N LEU A 72 -20.79 -4.30 1.85
CA LEU A 72 -20.03 -3.69 2.94
C LEU A 72 -20.35 -2.21 3.06
N SER A 73 -20.56 -1.73 4.29
CA SER A 73 -20.75 -0.33 4.58
C SER A 73 -19.42 0.38 4.87
N ILE A 74 -19.39 1.70 4.66
CA ILE A 74 -18.23 2.53 4.97
C ILE A 74 -18.63 3.62 5.93
N ARG A 75 -17.95 3.69 7.07
CA ARG A 75 -18.13 4.73 8.06
C ARG A 75 -17.25 5.92 7.74
N TRP A 76 -17.86 7.04 7.36
CA TRP A 76 -17.15 8.28 7.02
C TRP A 76 -17.05 9.22 8.21
N ARG A 77 -15.85 9.81 8.43
CA ARG A 77 -15.62 10.80 9.49
C ARG A 77 -14.70 11.92 8.98
N PRO A 78 -14.98 13.19 9.35
CA PRO A 78 -14.00 14.26 9.20
C PRO A 78 -12.92 14.07 10.27
N LEU A 79 -11.65 14.09 9.84
CA LEU A 79 -10.51 13.79 10.69
C LEU A 79 -9.53 14.96 10.74
N GLY A 80 -8.74 15.01 11.82
CA GLY A 80 -7.57 15.84 11.95
C GLY A 80 -6.30 15.05 11.67
N VAL A 81 -5.36 15.66 10.95
CA VAL A 81 -4.01 15.14 10.74
C VAL A 81 -3.02 16.08 11.45
N GLY A 82 -2.25 15.52 12.36
CA GLY A 82 -1.24 16.23 13.13
C GLY A 82 0.16 16.03 12.58
N PHE A 83 1.07 16.83 13.12
CA PHE A 83 2.51 16.75 12.93
C PHE A 83 3.20 16.86 14.28
N PHE A 84 4.27 16.12 14.45
CA PHE A 84 5.24 16.36 15.51
C PHE A 84 6.45 17.03 14.88
N HIS A 85 6.63 18.32 15.20
CA HIS A 85 7.62 19.18 14.57
C HIS A 85 8.33 20.01 15.63
N ASP A 86 9.67 20.02 15.64
CA ASP A 86 10.50 20.74 16.62
C ASP A 86 10.04 20.53 18.07
N GLY A 87 9.75 19.28 18.47
CA GLY A 87 9.31 18.91 19.81
C GLY A 87 7.88 19.29 20.16
N ARG A 88 7.06 19.73 19.19
CA ARG A 88 5.68 20.21 19.42
C ARG A 88 4.68 19.48 18.53
N ARG A 89 3.51 19.24 19.08
CA ARG A 89 2.36 18.75 18.31
C ARG A 89 1.63 19.93 17.67
N CYS A 90 1.38 19.87 16.38
CA CYS A 90 0.65 20.87 15.60
C CYS A 90 -0.21 20.19 14.53
N SER A 91 -1.05 20.95 13.83
CA SER A 91 -1.92 20.43 12.78
C SER A 91 -1.89 21.35 11.55
N MET A 92 -2.23 20.77 10.39
CA MET A 92 -2.46 21.48 9.13
C MET A 92 -3.81 21.09 8.51
N SER A 93 -4.77 20.64 9.30
CA SER A 93 -6.05 20.13 8.81
C SER A 93 -7.00 21.22 8.31
N THR A 94 -6.83 22.45 8.82
CA THR A 94 -7.62 23.61 8.42
C THR A 94 -6.74 24.78 7.98
N PRO A 95 -7.25 25.75 7.20
CA PRO A 95 -6.50 26.95 6.81
C PRO A 95 -5.92 27.73 8.01
N LEU A 96 -6.69 27.81 9.10
CA LEU A 96 -6.24 28.50 10.32
C LEU A 96 -5.09 27.77 10.99
N GLU A 97 -5.11 26.44 11.01
CA GLU A 97 -4.01 25.62 11.56
C GLU A 97 -2.76 25.72 10.69
N VAL A 98 -2.90 25.75 9.37
CA VAL A 98 -1.78 26.04 8.45
C VAL A 98 -1.17 27.40 8.77
N LEU A 99 -1.97 28.44 9.02
CA LEU A 99 -1.48 29.76 9.42
C LEU A 99 -0.73 29.75 10.77
N LYS A 100 -1.12 28.87 11.69
CA LYS A 100 -0.48 28.71 13.02
C LYS A 100 0.67 27.72 13.02
N PHE A 101 0.94 27.02 11.91
CA PHE A 101 1.98 26.01 11.87
C PHE A 101 3.37 26.61 12.16
N PRO A 102 4.13 26.05 13.14
CA PRO A 102 5.42 26.59 13.53
C PRO A 102 6.48 26.35 12.45
N GLY A 103 7.53 27.14 12.46
CA GLY A 103 8.69 26.98 11.57
C GLY A 103 8.47 27.42 10.11
N LEU A 104 7.23 27.77 9.70
CA LEU A 104 6.91 28.32 8.39
C LEU A 104 6.47 29.77 8.48
N ARG A 105 7.03 30.63 7.62
CA ARG A 105 6.63 32.03 7.49
C ARG A 105 5.33 32.14 6.67
N ILE A 106 4.73 33.32 6.66
CA ILE A 106 3.48 33.54 5.93
C ILE A 106 3.64 33.34 4.41
N ASP A 107 4.79 33.73 3.86
CA ASP A 107 5.12 33.52 2.46
C ASP A 107 5.32 32.03 2.11
N ASP A 108 5.90 31.23 3.03
CA ASP A 108 6.01 29.77 2.87
C ASP A 108 4.62 29.12 2.84
N LYS A 109 3.71 29.58 3.69
CA LYS A 109 2.32 29.08 3.74
C LYS A 109 1.53 29.39 2.47
N ALA A 110 1.72 30.59 1.92
CA ALA A 110 1.16 30.97 0.63
C ALA A 110 1.73 30.12 -0.51
N ARG A 111 3.04 29.87 -0.51
CA ARG A 111 3.72 28.98 -1.48
C ARG A 111 3.23 27.53 -1.36
N LEU A 112 3.01 27.03 -0.14
CA LEU A 112 2.46 25.69 0.07
C LEU A 112 1.06 25.55 -0.56
N ALA A 113 0.18 26.53 -0.33
CA ALA A 113 -1.15 26.54 -0.93
C ALA A 113 -1.07 26.59 -2.47
N ALA A 114 -0.25 27.47 -3.02
CA ALA A 114 0.00 27.57 -4.46
C ALA A 114 0.56 26.26 -5.05
N PHE A 115 1.48 25.62 -4.34
CA PHE A 115 2.08 24.35 -4.73
C PHE A 115 1.04 23.22 -4.81
N VAL A 116 0.19 23.07 -3.79
CA VAL A 116 -0.90 22.08 -3.76
C VAL A 116 -1.89 22.31 -4.92
N LEU A 117 -2.28 23.57 -5.15
CA LEU A 117 -3.16 23.93 -6.26
C LEU A 117 -2.52 23.66 -7.63
N ALA A 118 -1.21 23.93 -7.78
CA ALA A 118 -0.46 23.65 -9.01
C ALA A 118 -0.40 22.13 -9.28
N CYS A 119 -0.17 21.31 -8.24
CA CYS A 119 -0.19 19.85 -8.38
C CYS A 119 -1.54 19.33 -8.91
N GLY A 120 -2.65 19.92 -8.48
CA GLY A 120 -3.99 19.56 -8.97
C GLY A 120 -4.24 19.87 -10.46
N ARG A 121 -3.47 20.81 -11.05
CA ARG A 121 -3.60 21.22 -12.46
C ARG A 121 -2.70 20.44 -13.42
N ILE A 122 -1.71 19.74 -12.92
CA ILE A 122 -0.80 18.90 -13.74
C ILE A 122 -1.55 17.62 -14.10
N SER A 123 -1.87 17.44 -15.36
CA SER A 123 -2.52 16.24 -15.92
C SER A 123 -1.52 15.20 -16.41
N ASP A 124 -0.39 15.65 -16.95
CA ASP A 124 0.68 14.82 -17.46
C ASP A 124 1.82 14.73 -16.43
N HIS A 125 2.12 13.53 -15.99
CA HIS A 125 3.14 13.26 -14.97
C HIS A 125 4.49 12.85 -15.57
N GLU A 126 4.55 12.42 -16.81
CA GLU A 126 5.77 11.88 -17.43
C GLU A 126 6.97 12.84 -17.31
N PRO A 127 6.84 14.15 -17.52
CA PRO A 127 7.95 15.06 -17.30
C PRO A 127 8.44 15.13 -15.84
N LEU A 128 7.59 14.77 -14.87
CA LEU A 128 7.96 14.75 -13.46
C LEU A 128 8.76 13.51 -13.09
N ASP A 129 8.70 12.47 -13.89
CA ASP A 129 9.47 11.25 -13.69
C ASP A 129 10.97 11.46 -13.98
N GLU A 130 11.27 12.42 -14.84
CA GLU A 130 12.64 12.80 -15.19
C GLU A 130 13.26 13.79 -14.21
N LEU A 131 12.46 14.39 -13.33
CA LEU A 131 12.91 15.38 -12.36
C LEU A 131 13.12 14.78 -10.99
N GLY A 132 14.24 15.06 -10.35
CA GLY A 132 14.48 14.74 -8.95
C GLY A 132 13.50 15.51 -8.04
N ILE A 133 12.99 14.81 -7.02
CA ILE A 133 11.99 15.36 -6.09
C ILE A 133 12.46 16.63 -5.38
N GLU A 134 13.74 16.69 -4.95
CA GLU A 134 14.31 17.84 -4.25
C GLU A 134 14.40 19.06 -5.16
N GLU A 135 14.99 18.91 -6.35
CA GLU A 135 15.12 19.98 -7.34
C GLU A 135 13.76 20.60 -7.66
N TRP A 136 12.78 19.74 -7.97
CA TRP A 136 11.44 20.18 -8.33
C TRP A 136 10.71 20.86 -7.15
N ALA A 137 10.77 20.26 -5.96
CA ALA A 137 10.09 20.78 -4.78
C ALA A 137 10.70 22.13 -4.34
N ARG A 138 12.03 22.28 -4.33
CA ARG A 138 12.69 23.53 -4.04
C ARG A 138 12.30 24.63 -5.03
N ARG A 139 12.30 24.32 -6.33
CA ARG A 139 11.92 25.27 -7.39
C ARG A 139 10.46 25.72 -7.26
N LYS A 140 9.55 24.81 -6.91
CA LYS A 140 8.10 25.07 -6.89
C LYS A 140 7.58 25.59 -5.55
N SER A 141 8.15 25.15 -4.44
CA SER A 141 7.66 25.51 -3.09
C SER A 141 8.67 26.33 -2.27
N GLY A 142 9.93 26.37 -2.67
CA GLY A 142 10.99 27.11 -2.00
C GLY A 142 11.81 26.29 -1.01
N ASN A 143 13.04 26.77 -0.74
CA ASN A 143 14.01 26.05 0.10
C ASN A 143 13.51 25.79 1.52
N ARG A 144 12.87 26.77 2.15
CA ARG A 144 12.39 26.65 3.53
C ARG A 144 11.32 25.56 3.68
N LEU A 145 10.35 25.46 2.73
CA LEU A 145 9.36 24.39 2.73
C LEU A 145 10.02 23.03 2.53
N TRP A 146 11.02 22.95 1.66
CA TRP A 146 11.80 21.73 1.51
C TRP A 146 12.44 21.31 2.84
N GLU A 147 13.21 22.19 3.46
CA GLU A 147 14.00 21.89 4.66
C GLU A 147 13.14 21.63 5.90
N ARG A 148 12.01 22.33 6.04
CA ARG A 148 11.19 22.28 7.24
C ARG A 148 10.02 21.32 7.17
N LEU A 149 9.59 20.92 5.96
CA LEU A 149 8.42 20.08 5.78
C LEU A 149 8.72 18.85 4.92
N TRP A 150 9.12 19.04 3.64
CA TRP A 150 9.21 17.95 2.70
C TRP A 150 10.34 16.98 3.02
N ALA A 151 11.56 17.47 3.17
CA ALA A 151 12.72 16.63 3.47
C ALA A 151 12.54 15.81 4.77
N PRO A 152 12.07 16.38 5.91
CA PRO A 152 11.80 15.59 7.10
C PRO A 152 10.72 14.52 6.92
N LEU A 153 9.65 14.79 6.15
CA LEU A 153 8.62 13.80 5.85
C LEU A 153 9.15 12.67 4.96
N LEU A 154 9.95 13.00 3.96
CA LEU A 154 10.57 12.03 3.06
C LEU A 154 11.63 11.21 3.80
N ASP A 155 12.43 11.85 4.65
CA ASP A 155 13.42 11.20 5.51
C ASP A 155 12.77 10.11 6.37
N SER A 156 11.69 10.46 7.06
CA SER A 156 10.92 9.54 7.91
C SER A 156 10.21 8.44 7.11
N LYS A 157 9.74 8.73 5.89
CA LYS A 157 9.04 7.76 5.05
C LYS A 157 9.99 6.80 4.34
N PHE A 158 11.17 7.26 3.92
CA PHE A 158 12.11 6.50 3.09
C PHE A 158 13.39 6.10 3.83
N ASP A 159 13.38 6.20 5.17
CA ASP A 159 14.51 5.78 6.02
C ASP A 159 15.83 6.44 5.58
N GLY A 160 15.76 7.77 5.38
CA GLY A 160 16.89 8.61 4.99
C GLY A 160 17.25 8.57 3.50
N ARG A 161 16.71 7.65 2.70
CA ARG A 161 17.06 7.50 1.29
C ARG A 161 15.93 7.93 0.37
N TYR A 162 15.93 9.20 -0.02
CA TYR A 162 14.90 9.82 -0.87
C TYR A 162 15.45 10.72 -2.00
N ASP A 163 16.76 10.82 -2.14
CA ASP A 163 17.49 11.63 -3.11
C ASP A 163 17.26 11.22 -4.56
N ASP A 164 16.95 9.93 -4.78
CA ASP A 164 16.67 9.33 -6.08
C ASP A 164 15.19 9.33 -6.47
N LEU A 165 14.30 9.88 -5.64
CA LEU A 165 12.87 9.88 -5.93
C LEU A 165 12.50 10.84 -7.07
N PRO A 166 11.52 10.47 -7.94
CA PRO A 166 10.97 11.38 -8.93
C PRO A 166 10.04 12.41 -8.28
N ALA A 167 9.91 13.57 -8.90
CA ALA A 167 8.96 14.60 -8.51
C ALA A 167 7.50 14.10 -8.50
N THR A 168 7.20 13.11 -9.35
CA THR A 168 5.91 12.42 -9.44
C THR A 168 5.43 11.91 -8.09
N TYR A 169 6.32 11.45 -7.21
CA TYR A 169 5.93 10.96 -5.88
C TYR A 169 5.23 12.05 -5.04
N LEU A 170 5.84 13.23 -4.94
CA LEU A 170 5.26 14.34 -4.17
C LEU A 170 4.02 14.92 -4.85
N TRP A 171 4.04 15.04 -6.18
CA TRP A 171 2.89 15.47 -6.96
C TRP A 171 1.67 14.57 -6.75
N SER A 172 1.84 13.26 -6.89
CA SER A 172 0.77 12.26 -6.71
C SER A 172 0.15 12.34 -5.32
N ARG A 173 1.01 12.48 -4.30
CA ARG A 173 0.55 12.62 -2.92
C ARG A 173 -0.26 13.90 -2.69
N MET A 174 0.17 15.03 -3.25
CA MET A 174 -0.57 16.30 -3.15
C MET A 174 -1.89 16.25 -3.90
N ARG A 175 -1.90 15.69 -5.11
CA ARG A 175 -3.11 15.52 -5.93
C ARG A 175 -4.17 14.68 -5.21
N ARG A 176 -3.76 13.57 -4.58
CA ARG A 176 -4.68 12.72 -3.80
C ARG A 176 -5.31 13.48 -2.63
N THR A 177 -4.50 14.24 -1.89
CA THR A 177 -4.96 14.93 -0.66
C THR A 177 -5.88 16.12 -0.97
N ALA A 178 -5.73 16.75 -2.14
CA ALA A 178 -6.50 17.94 -2.51
C ALA A 178 -8.02 17.68 -2.66
N GLY A 179 -8.41 16.44 -3.04
CA GLY A 179 -9.80 16.06 -3.30
C GLY A 179 -10.59 15.52 -2.11
N THR A 180 -9.96 15.39 -0.93
CA THR A 180 -10.53 14.67 0.22
C THR A 180 -11.18 15.55 1.27
N ARG A 181 -11.24 16.87 1.06
CA ARG A 181 -11.68 17.84 2.08
C ARG A 181 -13.19 18.12 2.02
N ASP A 182 -13.82 18.22 3.20
CA ASP A 182 -15.20 18.68 3.36
C ASP A 182 -15.33 20.21 3.14
N ARG A 183 -16.57 20.73 3.19
CA ARG A 183 -16.85 22.19 3.05
C ARG A 183 -16.18 23.05 4.14
N LYS A 184 -15.77 22.47 5.25
CA LYS A 184 -15.03 23.14 6.33
C LYS A 184 -13.52 22.99 6.19
N GLY A 185 -13.03 22.41 5.10
CA GLY A 185 -11.63 22.17 4.81
C GLY A 185 -10.99 21.01 5.58
N ARG A 186 -11.79 20.18 6.27
CA ARG A 186 -11.29 19.02 7.02
C ARG A 186 -11.19 17.83 6.09
N GLU A 187 -10.16 17.02 6.26
CA GLU A 187 -9.99 15.77 5.53
C GLU A 187 -11.05 14.75 5.99
N VAL A 188 -11.72 14.10 5.02
CA VAL A 188 -12.74 13.08 5.27
C VAL A 188 -12.16 11.72 4.88
N MET A 189 -12.14 10.80 5.83
CA MET A 189 -11.70 9.42 5.61
C MET A 189 -12.79 8.45 6.04
N GLY A 190 -12.75 7.25 5.46
CA GLY A 190 -13.68 6.16 5.74
C GLY A 190 -12.97 4.91 6.24
N ALA A 191 -13.68 4.12 7.04
CA ALA A 191 -13.32 2.76 7.38
C ALA A 191 -14.39 1.79 6.86
N ILE A 192 -13.95 0.74 6.18
CA ILE A 192 -14.83 -0.37 5.77
C ILE A 192 -15.23 -1.10 7.05
N GLU A 193 -16.51 -1.41 7.20
CA GLU A 193 -17.00 -2.22 8.33
C GLU A 193 -16.37 -3.62 8.31
N GLY A 194 -15.76 -4.01 9.43
CA GLY A 194 -14.96 -5.24 9.52
C GLY A 194 -13.54 -5.13 8.96
N GLY A 195 -13.10 -3.93 8.55
CA GLY A 195 -11.76 -3.67 8.01
C GLY A 195 -11.57 -4.17 6.58
N TYR A 196 -10.35 -4.07 6.08
CA TYR A 196 -10.02 -4.60 4.75
C TYR A 196 -10.11 -6.14 4.68
N GLN A 197 -10.02 -6.84 5.82
CA GLN A 197 -10.24 -8.29 5.82
C GLN A 197 -11.67 -8.65 5.40
N ALA A 198 -12.68 -7.87 5.80
CA ALA A 198 -14.05 -8.11 5.35
C ALA A 198 -14.18 -7.99 3.81
N LEU A 199 -13.50 -7.01 3.20
CA LEU A 199 -13.44 -6.88 1.75
C LEU A 199 -12.76 -8.09 1.10
N VAL A 200 -11.66 -8.58 1.65
CA VAL A 200 -10.94 -9.79 1.21
C VAL A 200 -11.82 -11.02 1.28
N ASP A 201 -12.52 -11.23 2.40
CA ASP A 201 -13.37 -12.39 2.64
C ASP A 201 -14.57 -12.40 1.68
N ARG A 202 -15.24 -11.25 1.49
CA ARG A 202 -16.34 -11.11 0.54
C ARG A 202 -15.92 -11.29 -0.91
N LEU A 203 -14.73 -10.80 -1.29
CA LEU A 203 -14.16 -11.08 -2.62
C LEU A 203 -13.92 -12.58 -2.82
N ALA A 204 -13.34 -13.25 -1.84
CA ALA A 204 -13.08 -14.69 -1.91
C ALA A 204 -14.38 -15.51 -1.99
N GLU A 205 -15.42 -15.13 -1.22
CA GLU A 205 -16.76 -15.74 -1.31
C GLU A 205 -17.36 -15.56 -2.71
N ARG A 206 -17.30 -14.34 -3.25
CA ARG A 206 -17.83 -14.02 -4.60
C ARG A 206 -17.09 -14.77 -5.70
N ILE A 207 -15.76 -14.86 -5.64
CA ILE A 207 -14.96 -15.63 -6.60
C ILE A 207 -15.37 -17.12 -6.58
N ARG A 208 -15.52 -17.71 -5.38
CA ARG A 208 -15.97 -19.11 -5.25
C ARG A 208 -17.39 -19.33 -5.79
N ALA A 209 -18.30 -18.39 -5.53
CA ALA A 209 -19.67 -18.44 -6.04
C ALA A 209 -19.73 -18.40 -7.58
N MET A 210 -18.74 -17.80 -8.24
CA MET A 210 -18.56 -17.80 -9.70
C MET A 210 -17.77 -19.02 -10.22
N GLY A 211 -17.46 -20.01 -9.37
CA GLY A 211 -16.75 -21.23 -9.75
C GLY A 211 -15.22 -21.14 -9.65
N GLY A 212 -14.66 -20.02 -9.19
CA GLY A 212 -13.22 -19.88 -8.98
C GLY A 212 -12.71 -20.73 -7.81
N ARG A 213 -11.53 -21.31 -7.95
CA ARG A 213 -10.86 -22.08 -6.91
C ARG A 213 -9.82 -21.25 -6.19
N ILE A 214 -9.78 -21.32 -4.87
CA ILE A 214 -8.81 -20.58 -4.01
C ILE A 214 -8.12 -21.58 -3.09
N HIS A 215 -6.82 -21.69 -3.25
CA HIS A 215 -5.94 -22.57 -2.49
C HIS A 215 -5.09 -21.73 -1.52
N VAL A 216 -5.31 -21.91 -0.23
CA VAL A 216 -4.47 -21.35 0.85
C VAL A 216 -3.49 -22.42 1.34
N ASN A 217 -2.42 -22.04 2.05
CA ASN A 217 -1.29 -22.93 2.36
C ASN A 217 -0.74 -23.63 1.10
N ALA A 218 -0.79 -22.95 -0.04
CA ALA A 218 -0.40 -23.49 -1.34
C ALA A 218 0.71 -22.61 -1.97
N PRO A 219 1.91 -22.59 -1.39
CA PRO A 219 3.01 -21.80 -1.94
C PRO A 219 3.38 -22.32 -3.32
N VAL A 220 3.38 -21.42 -4.30
CA VAL A 220 3.93 -21.71 -5.63
C VAL A 220 5.45 -21.74 -5.49
N ARG A 221 6.03 -22.87 -5.86
CA ARG A 221 7.48 -23.11 -5.77
C ARG A 221 8.19 -22.80 -7.07
N HIS A 222 7.48 -22.94 -8.20
CA HIS A 222 8.06 -22.70 -9.52
C HIS A 222 6.98 -22.38 -10.56
N ILE A 223 7.32 -21.54 -11.54
CA ILE A 223 6.54 -21.26 -12.75
C ILE A 223 7.41 -21.71 -13.93
N PRO A 224 7.21 -22.92 -14.45
CA PRO A 224 8.05 -23.50 -15.50
C PRO A 224 7.75 -22.91 -16.87
N ALA A 225 8.79 -22.81 -17.71
CA ALA A 225 8.69 -22.50 -19.13
C ALA A 225 8.65 -23.76 -19.98
N SER A 226 7.92 -23.71 -21.09
CA SER A 226 8.04 -24.69 -22.17
C SER A 226 9.33 -24.44 -22.99
N ALA A 227 9.69 -25.38 -23.86
CA ALA A 227 10.80 -25.20 -24.79
C ALA A 227 10.65 -23.96 -25.71
N SER A 228 9.40 -23.50 -25.93
CA SER A 228 9.11 -22.27 -26.68
C SER A 228 9.08 -21.00 -25.83
N GLY A 229 9.46 -21.07 -24.55
CA GLY A 229 9.48 -19.93 -23.64
C GLY A 229 8.08 -19.51 -23.10
N ARG A 230 7.07 -20.37 -23.20
CA ARG A 230 5.73 -20.11 -22.68
C ARG A 230 5.57 -20.62 -21.26
N ALA A 231 4.84 -19.90 -20.41
CA ALA A 231 4.46 -20.40 -19.07
C ALA A 231 3.53 -21.62 -19.19
N LEU A 232 3.86 -22.70 -18.48
CA LEU A 232 3.09 -23.95 -18.49
C LEU A 232 2.01 -23.97 -17.40
N GLY A 233 2.20 -23.26 -16.31
CA GLY A 233 1.36 -23.29 -15.13
C GLY A 233 2.14 -22.99 -13.87
N VAL A 234 1.68 -23.50 -12.74
CA VAL A 234 2.32 -23.33 -11.42
C VAL A 234 2.67 -24.67 -10.79
N VAL A 235 3.83 -24.77 -10.15
CA VAL A 235 4.25 -25.93 -9.37
C VAL A 235 4.03 -25.63 -7.89
N THR A 236 3.24 -26.46 -7.25
CA THR A 236 3.01 -26.49 -5.80
C THR A 236 3.51 -27.80 -5.21
N GLU A 237 3.31 -28.04 -3.92
CA GLU A 237 3.59 -29.37 -3.30
C GLU A 237 2.77 -30.50 -3.94
N GLY A 238 1.60 -30.18 -4.54
CA GLY A 238 0.76 -31.12 -5.29
C GLY A 238 1.21 -31.36 -6.73
N GLY A 239 2.36 -30.85 -7.15
CA GLY A 239 2.90 -30.97 -8.51
C GLY A 239 2.48 -29.82 -9.42
N LEU A 240 2.67 -30.02 -10.74
CA LEU A 240 2.31 -29.03 -11.76
C LEU A 240 0.79 -28.94 -11.93
N ARG A 241 0.30 -27.70 -11.88
CA ARG A 241 -1.06 -27.33 -12.29
C ARG A 241 -0.97 -26.47 -13.54
N GLU A 242 -1.43 -27.01 -14.64
CA GLU A 242 -1.35 -26.33 -15.93
C GLU A 242 -2.40 -25.24 -16.08
N HIS A 243 -1.99 -24.10 -16.66
CA HIS A 243 -2.86 -22.95 -16.95
C HIS A 243 -2.55 -22.38 -18.33
N ASP A 244 -3.53 -21.77 -18.96
CA ASP A 244 -3.33 -21.07 -20.24
C ASP A 244 -2.55 -19.77 -20.02
N VAL A 245 -2.77 -19.12 -18.87
CA VAL A 245 -2.02 -17.94 -18.42
C VAL A 245 -1.73 -18.07 -16.91
N VAL A 246 -0.54 -17.68 -16.49
CA VAL A 246 -0.18 -17.49 -15.10
C VAL A 246 -0.03 -15.98 -14.84
N VAL A 247 -0.74 -15.48 -13.83
CA VAL A 247 -0.61 -14.10 -13.35
C VAL A 247 0.06 -14.11 -12.00
N THR A 248 1.27 -13.53 -11.88
CA THR A 248 1.88 -13.32 -10.57
C THR A 248 1.63 -11.90 -10.07
N THR A 249 1.25 -11.77 -8.78
CA THR A 249 1.03 -10.48 -8.12
C THR A 249 2.15 -10.09 -7.18
N GLN A 250 3.22 -10.88 -7.18
CA GLN A 250 4.38 -10.67 -6.33
C GLN A 250 5.27 -9.53 -6.84
N LEU A 251 5.89 -8.82 -5.91
CA LEU A 251 6.99 -7.91 -6.23
C LEU A 251 8.24 -8.69 -6.63
N ARG A 252 9.07 -8.11 -7.50
CA ARG A 252 10.26 -8.78 -8.09
C ARG A 252 11.17 -9.50 -7.07
N PRO A 253 11.49 -8.95 -5.89
CA PRO A 253 12.31 -9.68 -4.93
C PRO A 253 11.70 -11.01 -4.45
N ASN A 254 10.37 -11.13 -4.45
CA ASN A 254 9.66 -12.34 -4.04
C ASN A 254 9.51 -13.36 -5.18
N LEU A 255 9.84 -12.99 -6.42
CA LEU A 255 9.79 -13.86 -7.60
C LEU A 255 11.09 -14.63 -7.82
N ARG A 256 12.19 -14.19 -7.21
CA ARG A 256 13.50 -14.83 -7.36
C ARG A 256 13.45 -16.29 -6.95
N GLY A 257 13.87 -17.17 -7.85
CA GLY A 257 13.85 -18.61 -7.65
C GLY A 257 12.47 -19.28 -7.79
N ILE A 258 11.42 -18.50 -8.09
CA ILE A 258 10.09 -19.01 -8.44
C ILE A 258 9.91 -19.07 -9.95
N LEU A 259 10.44 -18.08 -10.67
CA LEU A 259 10.38 -18.01 -12.12
C LEU A 259 11.44 -18.94 -12.75
N ASP A 260 11.10 -19.51 -13.91
CA ASP A 260 12.09 -20.10 -14.79
C ASP A 260 13.14 -19.06 -15.20
N ALA A 261 14.39 -19.51 -15.44
CA ALA A 261 15.50 -18.63 -15.77
C ALA A 261 15.23 -17.77 -17.00
N SER A 262 14.54 -18.33 -18.01
CA SER A 262 14.14 -17.62 -19.22
C SER A 262 13.20 -16.44 -18.95
N PHE A 263 12.33 -16.57 -17.95
CA PHE A 263 11.44 -15.48 -17.54
C PHE A 263 12.16 -14.41 -16.73
N GLU A 264 13.14 -14.79 -15.90
CA GLU A 264 13.98 -13.82 -15.19
C GLU A 264 14.81 -13.01 -16.17
N GLU A 265 15.37 -13.64 -17.20
CA GLU A 265 16.09 -12.98 -18.28
C GLU A 265 15.18 -12.03 -19.09
N ALA A 266 13.98 -12.47 -19.47
CA ALA A 266 13.00 -11.65 -20.20
C ALA A 266 12.55 -10.43 -19.40
N LEU A 267 12.47 -10.52 -18.08
CA LEU A 267 12.14 -9.40 -17.21
C LEU A 267 13.31 -8.41 -17.03
N GLY A 268 14.54 -8.81 -17.28
CA GLY A 268 15.73 -7.99 -17.13
C GLY A 268 16.00 -7.53 -15.70
N GLU A 269 16.80 -6.47 -15.54
CA GLU A 269 17.09 -5.87 -14.24
C GLU A 269 15.84 -5.21 -13.65
N ASP A 270 15.76 -5.26 -12.32
CA ASP A 270 14.69 -4.60 -11.59
C ASP A 270 15.08 -3.14 -11.30
N PRO A 271 14.42 -2.15 -11.92
CA PRO A 271 14.80 -0.76 -11.76
C PRO A 271 14.31 -0.14 -10.45
N LEU A 272 13.61 -0.91 -9.62
CA LEU A 272 12.96 -0.40 -8.42
C LEU A 272 13.75 -0.70 -7.15
N ARG A 273 13.59 0.17 -6.16
CA ARG A 273 13.91 -0.13 -4.77
C ARG A 273 12.67 -0.60 -4.02
N TYR A 274 12.87 -1.16 -2.85
CA TYR A 274 11.77 -1.66 -2.04
C TYR A 274 11.94 -1.23 -0.59
N MET A 275 10.84 -0.74 -0.02
CA MET A 275 10.76 -0.48 1.41
C MET A 275 10.12 -1.66 2.13
N GLY A 276 10.67 -1.94 3.30
CA GLY A 276 10.02 -2.76 4.31
C GLY A 276 9.23 -1.89 5.29
N ILE A 277 8.51 -2.55 6.18
CA ILE A 277 7.79 -1.92 7.27
C ILE A 277 7.90 -2.75 8.54
N VAL A 278 8.15 -2.07 9.66
CA VAL A 278 7.96 -2.57 11.01
C VAL A 278 6.84 -1.74 11.63
N CYS A 279 5.78 -2.38 12.10
CA CYS A 279 4.60 -1.69 12.60
C CYS A 279 4.16 -2.30 13.93
N LEU A 280 4.23 -1.53 15.00
CA LEU A 280 3.57 -1.89 16.24
C LEU A 280 2.08 -1.59 16.09
N VAL A 281 1.25 -2.56 16.41
CA VAL A 281 -0.20 -2.40 16.53
C VAL A 281 -0.57 -2.64 17.98
N ALA A 282 -1.26 -1.70 18.61
CA ALA A 282 -1.65 -1.84 20.02
C ALA A 282 -3.10 -1.44 20.24
N ARG A 283 -3.82 -2.29 21.00
CA ARG A 283 -5.11 -1.97 21.59
C ARG A 283 -4.88 -1.29 22.94
N VAL A 284 -5.57 -0.18 23.16
CA VAL A 284 -5.43 0.64 24.38
C VAL A 284 -6.80 0.98 24.96
N LYS A 285 -6.86 1.17 26.27
CA LYS A 285 -8.10 1.43 27.02
C LYS A 285 -8.76 2.75 26.66
N ARG A 286 -7.96 3.74 26.24
CA ARG A 286 -8.44 5.10 25.94
C ARG A 286 -7.67 5.70 24.78
N SER A 287 -8.27 6.69 24.13
CA SER A 287 -7.66 7.45 23.04
C SER A 287 -6.33 8.06 23.48
N VAL A 288 -5.33 7.99 22.61
CA VAL A 288 -3.98 8.47 22.84
C VAL A 288 -3.76 9.83 22.16
N SER A 289 -4.31 9.98 20.94
CA SER A 289 -4.07 11.12 20.08
C SER A 289 -5.36 11.90 19.80
N PRO A 290 -5.35 13.24 19.76
CA PRO A 290 -6.47 14.02 19.26
C PRO A 290 -6.58 13.97 17.73
N TYR A 291 -5.65 13.31 17.04
CA TYR A 291 -5.57 13.20 15.59
C TYR A 291 -5.70 11.75 15.15
N TYR A 292 -6.29 11.56 13.96
CA TYR A 292 -6.26 10.26 13.28
C TYR A 292 -4.83 9.80 13.02
N ALA A 293 -4.00 10.70 12.50
CA ALA A 293 -2.58 10.44 12.29
C ALA A 293 -1.75 11.65 12.73
N ILE A 294 -0.60 11.39 13.32
CA ILE A 294 0.42 12.38 13.57
C ILE A 294 1.69 11.98 12.82
N ASN A 295 2.07 12.78 11.83
CA ASN A 295 3.28 12.58 11.03
C ASN A 295 4.49 13.10 11.79
N ILE A 296 5.57 12.36 11.78
CA ILE A 296 6.80 12.73 12.48
C ILE A 296 7.75 13.43 11.51
N THR A 297 8.08 14.68 11.81
CA THR A 297 9.08 15.47 11.09
C THR A 297 10.29 15.79 11.96
N ASP A 298 10.33 15.25 13.16
CA ASP A 298 11.42 15.40 14.12
C ASP A 298 12.29 14.15 14.12
N ARG A 299 13.52 14.27 13.60
CA ARG A 299 14.48 13.17 13.47
C ARG A 299 14.89 12.51 14.79
N ARG A 300 14.60 13.15 15.93
CA ARG A 300 14.84 12.57 17.26
C ARG A 300 13.86 11.46 17.61
N VAL A 301 12.78 11.32 16.84
CA VAL A 301 11.74 10.28 17.02
C VAL A 301 11.73 9.40 15.77
N PRO A 302 12.45 8.26 15.77
CA PRO A 302 12.72 7.45 14.57
C PRO A 302 11.55 6.49 14.23
N ILE A 303 10.33 7.00 14.20
CA ILE A 303 9.12 6.35 13.68
C ILE A 303 8.47 7.24 12.62
N THR A 304 7.71 6.67 11.71
CA THR A 304 7.11 7.47 10.61
C THR A 304 5.88 8.24 11.06
N SER A 305 5.04 7.62 11.87
CA SER A 305 3.81 8.23 12.37
C SER A 305 3.24 7.47 13.57
N VAL A 306 2.26 8.07 14.23
CA VAL A 306 1.30 7.36 15.09
C VAL A 306 -0.07 7.54 14.46
N VAL A 307 -0.75 6.43 14.17
CA VAL A 307 -2.09 6.44 13.56
C VAL A 307 -3.08 5.82 14.53
N GLU A 308 -4.04 6.58 15.00
CA GLU A 308 -5.14 6.09 15.83
C GLU A 308 -6.38 5.88 14.95
N THR A 309 -6.55 4.66 14.46
CA THR A 309 -7.61 4.33 13.51
C THR A 309 -9.01 4.41 14.11
N THR A 310 -9.15 4.38 15.42
CA THR A 310 -10.46 4.50 16.12
C THR A 310 -11.08 5.90 16.07
N HIS A 311 -10.42 6.86 15.45
CA HIS A 311 -11.08 8.10 15.02
C HIS A 311 -12.08 7.87 13.85
N VAL A 312 -11.88 6.82 13.05
CA VAL A 312 -12.76 6.44 11.93
C VAL A 312 -13.38 5.05 12.13
N VAL A 313 -12.62 4.08 12.62
CA VAL A 313 -13.11 2.77 13.06
C VAL A 313 -13.92 2.96 14.35
N ASP A 314 -15.03 2.24 14.52
CA ASP A 314 -15.77 2.30 15.76
C ASP A 314 -14.99 1.63 16.90
N PRO A 315 -14.73 2.32 18.02
CA PRO A 315 -14.07 1.70 19.17
C PRO A 315 -14.76 0.43 19.66
N ALA A 316 -16.08 0.31 19.49
CA ALA A 316 -16.84 -0.88 19.84
C ALA A 316 -16.47 -2.10 18.98
N TRP A 317 -16.03 -1.90 17.73
CA TRP A 317 -15.60 -3.01 16.86
C TRP A 317 -14.28 -3.64 17.32
N VAL A 318 -13.46 -2.88 18.03
CA VAL A 318 -12.13 -3.31 18.46
C VAL A 318 -11.99 -3.42 19.99
N ASP A 319 -13.09 -3.24 20.72
CA ASP A 319 -13.14 -3.27 22.19
C ASP A 319 -12.02 -2.41 22.80
N GLY A 320 -12.09 -1.10 22.56
CA GLY A 320 -11.13 -0.10 23.00
C GLY A 320 -10.68 0.82 21.87
N HIS A 321 -9.47 1.34 21.99
CA HIS A 321 -8.84 2.17 20.96
C HIS A 321 -7.70 1.42 20.29
N LEU A 322 -7.41 1.77 19.04
CA LEU A 322 -6.41 1.06 18.21
C LEU A 322 -5.41 2.05 17.64
N ILE A 323 -4.14 1.87 18.02
CA ILE A 323 -3.03 2.66 17.51
C ILE A 323 -2.08 1.80 16.69
N TYR A 324 -1.57 2.38 15.61
CA TYR A 324 -0.50 1.84 14.78
C TYR A 324 0.70 2.78 14.86
N VAL A 325 1.87 2.21 15.04
CA VAL A 325 3.14 2.93 15.05
C VAL A 325 4.03 2.34 13.96
N PRO A 326 3.90 2.80 12.71
CA PRO A 326 4.71 2.32 11.60
C PRO A 326 6.08 3.00 11.61
N LYS A 327 7.10 2.20 11.25
CA LYS A 327 8.42 2.64 10.81
C LYS A 327 8.69 2.00 9.45
N TYR A 328 8.76 2.80 8.40
CA TYR A 328 9.23 2.33 7.11
C TYR A 328 10.76 2.23 7.15
N VAL A 329 11.29 1.16 6.60
CA VAL A 329 12.72 0.86 6.64
C VAL A 329 13.19 0.35 5.27
N GLN A 330 14.48 0.44 4.99
CA GLN A 330 15.02 -0.25 3.81
C GLN A 330 14.76 -1.76 3.92
N SER A 331 14.50 -2.45 2.81
CA SER A 331 14.22 -3.90 2.79
C SER A 331 15.36 -4.76 3.38
N THR A 332 16.54 -4.18 3.54
CA THR A 332 17.73 -4.80 4.14
C THR A 332 17.97 -4.36 5.60
N SER A 333 17.10 -3.52 6.16
CA SER A 333 17.27 -2.97 7.51
C SER A 333 17.34 -4.07 8.58
N PRO A 334 18.25 -3.95 9.55
CA PRO A 334 18.31 -4.86 10.69
C PRO A 334 17.06 -4.80 11.59
N ASP A 335 16.30 -3.72 11.57
CA ASP A 335 15.05 -3.57 12.34
C ASP A 335 14.02 -4.67 12.00
N LEU A 336 14.08 -5.22 10.78
CA LEU A 336 13.21 -6.32 10.36
C LEU A 336 13.49 -7.63 11.12
N ALA A 337 14.67 -7.78 11.72
CA ALA A 337 15.09 -8.96 12.44
C ALA A 337 15.09 -8.80 13.98
N ARG A 338 14.86 -7.58 14.49
CA ARG A 338 14.81 -7.31 15.94
C ARG A 338 13.66 -8.05 16.63
N SER A 339 13.80 -8.32 17.93
CA SER A 339 12.73 -8.94 18.71
C SER A 339 11.46 -8.10 18.72
N SER A 340 10.29 -8.72 18.88
CA SER A 340 9.02 -7.98 18.98
C SER A 340 8.94 -7.23 20.29
N GLU A 341 9.56 -7.73 21.32
CA GLU A 341 9.65 -7.14 22.66
C GLU A 341 10.41 -5.81 22.59
N ASP A 342 11.61 -5.79 22.00
CA ASP A 342 12.44 -4.58 21.88
C ASP A 342 11.74 -3.51 21.06
N ILE A 343 11.12 -3.89 19.94
CA ILE A 343 10.35 -2.97 19.10
C ILE A 343 9.15 -2.41 19.88
N THR A 344 8.44 -3.25 20.63
CA THR A 344 7.28 -2.81 21.42
C THR A 344 7.70 -1.80 22.48
N GLU A 345 8.77 -2.10 23.24
CA GLU A 345 9.27 -1.19 24.27
C GLU A 345 9.69 0.16 23.68
N GLU A 346 10.49 0.15 22.63
CA GLU A 346 10.97 1.36 21.96
C GLU A 346 9.81 2.19 21.41
N PHE A 347 8.90 1.56 20.65
CA PHE A 347 7.84 2.29 19.96
C PHE A 347 6.80 2.85 20.95
N LEU A 348 6.47 2.11 22.02
CA LEU A 348 5.61 2.67 23.07
C LEU A 348 6.34 3.75 23.89
N GLY A 349 7.66 3.70 23.99
CA GLY A 349 8.47 4.78 24.53
C GLY A 349 8.33 6.06 23.70
N HIS A 350 8.38 5.94 22.36
CA HIS A 350 8.11 7.06 21.46
C HIS A 350 6.68 7.59 21.57
N VAL A 351 5.68 6.71 21.67
CA VAL A 351 4.28 7.11 21.93
C VAL A 351 4.18 7.93 23.22
N LYS A 352 4.85 7.50 24.29
CA LYS A 352 4.89 8.24 25.57
C LYS A 352 5.55 9.60 25.44
N ALA A 353 6.63 9.69 24.67
CA ALA A 353 7.31 10.97 24.43
C ALA A 353 6.44 11.95 23.64
N LEU A 354 5.68 11.44 22.66
CA LEU A 354 4.73 12.23 21.86
C LEU A 354 3.49 12.62 22.63
N PHE A 355 3.00 11.75 23.53
CA PHE A 355 1.77 11.90 24.28
C PHE A 355 2.03 11.66 25.78
N PRO A 356 2.42 12.70 26.53
CA PRO A 356 2.80 12.56 27.94
C PRO A 356 1.74 11.95 28.85
N ASP A 357 0.47 12.04 28.49
CA ASP A 357 -0.65 11.44 29.23
C ASP A 357 -0.83 9.94 28.96
N PHE A 358 -0.18 9.39 27.94
CA PHE A 358 -0.22 7.97 27.64
C PHE A 358 0.41 7.15 28.79
N ARG A 359 -0.26 6.10 29.22
CA ARG A 359 0.20 5.19 30.28
C ARG A 359 0.42 3.80 29.71
N ARG A 360 1.51 3.17 30.12
CA ARG A 360 1.81 1.79 29.72
C ARG A 360 0.70 0.81 30.12
N ASP A 361 0.10 1.02 31.29
CA ASP A 361 -1.01 0.22 31.84
C ASP A 361 -2.31 0.37 31.04
N ASP A 362 -2.39 1.32 30.12
CA ASP A 362 -3.51 1.45 29.20
C ASP A 362 -3.40 0.47 28.02
N VAL A 363 -2.24 -0.14 27.78
CA VAL A 363 -2.07 -1.15 26.73
C VAL A 363 -2.77 -2.44 27.12
N ILE A 364 -3.78 -2.83 26.38
CA ILE A 364 -4.55 -4.07 26.57
C ILE A 364 -3.77 -5.25 25.97
N ALA A 365 -3.29 -5.07 24.73
CA ALA A 365 -2.51 -6.04 24.00
C ALA A 365 -1.79 -5.35 22.81
N SER A 366 -0.69 -5.92 22.39
CA SER A 366 0.06 -5.41 21.24
C SER A 366 0.70 -6.53 20.41
N GLN A 367 1.04 -6.21 19.16
CA GLN A 367 1.75 -7.10 18.26
C GLN A 367 2.60 -6.28 17.28
N VAL A 368 3.75 -6.81 16.90
CA VAL A 368 4.60 -6.22 15.85
C VAL A 368 4.40 -6.98 14.54
N ALA A 369 3.91 -6.27 13.53
CA ALA A 369 3.82 -6.74 12.16
C ALA A 369 5.05 -6.30 11.36
N ARG A 370 5.52 -7.16 10.45
CA ARG A 370 6.67 -6.87 9.59
C ARG A 370 6.41 -7.33 8.17
N ALA A 371 6.89 -6.55 7.22
CA ALA A 371 7.02 -6.99 5.84
C ALA A 371 8.35 -6.45 5.28
N ARG A 372 9.18 -7.34 4.75
CA ARG A 372 10.47 -6.98 4.16
C ARG A 372 10.30 -6.22 2.85
N VAL A 373 9.32 -6.59 2.05
CA VAL A 373 9.00 -6.00 0.76
C VAL A 373 7.54 -5.56 0.81
N ALA A 374 7.31 -4.33 1.26
CA ALA A 374 5.97 -3.77 1.46
C ALA A 374 5.59 -2.76 0.37
N GLU A 375 6.53 -1.94 -0.07
CA GLU A 375 6.25 -0.85 -0.99
C GLU A 375 7.35 -0.73 -2.05
N PRO A 376 7.00 -0.75 -3.35
CA PRO A 376 7.93 -0.45 -4.42
C PRO A 376 8.23 1.05 -4.45
N VAL A 377 9.48 1.41 -4.68
CA VAL A 377 9.95 2.79 -4.78
C VAL A 377 10.46 3.02 -6.20
N HIS A 378 9.74 3.83 -6.94
CA HIS A 378 10.17 4.29 -8.27
C HIS A 378 11.27 5.33 -8.09
N VAL A 379 12.32 5.24 -8.92
CA VAL A 379 13.43 6.19 -8.95
C VAL A 379 13.30 7.11 -10.16
N ALA A 380 13.89 8.30 -10.09
CA ALA A 380 13.89 9.26 -11.20
C ALA A 380 14.75 8.76 -12.38
N ARG A 381 14.43 9.22 -13.57
CA ARG A 381 15.23 8.99 -14.78
C ARG A 381 15.45 7.52 -15.12
N VAL A 382 14.45 6.68 -14.89
CA VAL A 382 14.48 5.27 -15.23
C VAL A 382 13.54 5.01 -16.41
N GLU A 383 14.09 4.52 -17.49
CA GLU A 383 13.33 4.02 -18.62
C GLU A 383 12.63 2.70 -18.27
N ASN A 384 11.50 2.41 -18.92
CA ASN A 384 10.75 1.16 -18.77
C ASN A 384 10.44 0.77 -17.31
N ARG A 385 10.23 1.75 -16.43
CA ARG A 385 9.93 1.52 -15.00
C ARG A 385 8.71 0.64 -14.74
N ILE A 386 7.80 0.55 -15.73
CA ILE A 386 6.64 -0.34 -15.70
C ILE A 386 6.70 -1.19 -16.97
N PRO A 387 7.26 -2.41 -16.90
CA PRO A 387 7.33 -3.30 -18.04
C PRO A 387 5.92 -3.69 -18.52
N PRO A 388 5.74 -4.23 -19.74
CA PRO A 388 4.48 -4.77 -20.22
C PRO A 388 3.85 -5.74 -19.22
N VAL A 389 2.51 -5.90 -19.26
CA VAL A 389 1.81 -6.85 -18.37
C VAL A 389 2.31 -8.27 -18.62
N PHE A 390 2.42 -8.66 -19.89
CA PHE A 390 2.98 -9.96 -20.27
C PHE A 390 4.50 -9.85 -20.43
N ALA A 391 5.22 -10.50 -19.53
CA ALA A 391 6.68 -10.62 -19.57
C ALA A 391 7.15 -11.69 -20.56
N ALA A 392 6.31 -12.72 -20.77
CA ALA A 392 6.53 -13.81 -21.73
C ALA A 392 5.17 -14.38 -22.16
N PRO A 393 5.10 -15.22 -23.21
CA PRO A 393 3.88 -15.90 -23.58
C PRO A 393 3.28 -16.67 -22.40
N GLY A 394 2.05 -16.37 -22.05
CA GLY A 394 1.35 -17.00 -20.92
C GLY A 394 1.80 -16.58 -19.52
N LEU A 395 2.76 -15.63 -19.37
CA LEU A 395 3.17 -15.10 -18.07
C LEU A 395 2.85 -13.59 -17.95
N ALA A 396 1.90 -13.25 -17.10
CA ALA A 396 1.59 -11.87 -16.74
C ALA A 396 2.17 -11.51 -15.36
N VAL A 397 2.80 -10.33 -15.26
CA VAL A 397 3.34 -9.78 -14.01
C VAL A 397 2.53 -8.57 -13.58
N ALA A 398 1.77 -8.73 -12.50
CA ALA A 398 0.84 -7.77 -11.93
C ALA A 398 1.26 -7.42 -10.50
N SER A 399 2.27 -6.60 -10.31
CA SER A 399 2.67 -6.21 -8.96
C SER A 399 2.14 -4.83 -8.58
N SER A 400 2.19 -4.50 -7.28
CA SER A 400 1.86 -3.16 -6.80
C SER A 400 2.82 -2.07 -7.33
N ALA A 401 3.90 -2.41 -8.01
CA ALA A 401 4.74 -1.47 -8.75
C ALA A 401 3.98 -0.77 -9.89
N ARG A 402 2.94 -1.41 -10.44
CA ARG A 402 2.10 -0.84 -11.50
C ARG A 402 1.17 0.27 -11.06
N VAL A 403 1.11 0.60 -9.76
CA VAL A 403 0.31 1.73 -9.29
C VAL A 403 0.86 3.08 -9.72
N HIS A 404 2.14 3.14 -10.16
CA HIS A 404 2.73 4.38 -10.67
C HIS A 404 1.83 5.02 -11.75
N PRO A 405 1.61 6.33 -11.74
CA PRO A 405 2.24 7.37 -10.92
C PRO A 405 1.63 7.57 -9.51
N ASN A 406 0.69 6.73 -9.12
CA ASN A 406 0.08 6.83 -7.79
C ASN A 406 0.99 6.21 -6.70
N ILE A 407 0.69 6.52 -5.45
CA ILE A 407 1.23 5.78 -4.29
C ILE A 407 0.42 4.50 -4.08
N VAL A 408 0.97 3.53 -3.35
CA VAL A 408 0.27 2.28 -3.03
C VAL A 408 -0.90 2.54 -2.08
N HIS A 409 -2.12 2.29 -2.54
CA HIS A 409 -3.36 2.32 -1.76
C HIS A 409 -4.48 1.54 -2.46
N GLY A 410 -5.60 1.27 -1.78
CA GLY A 410 -6.67 0.40 -2.27
C GLY A 410 -7.21 0.81 -3.65
N GLN A 411 -7.46 2.10 -3.89
CA GLN A 411 -7.93 2.61 -5.18
C GLN A 411 -6.97 2.31 -6.34
N ALA A 412 -5.66 2.53 -6.12
CA ALA A 412 -4.65 2.28 -7.15
C ALA A 412 -4.51 0.77 -7.42
N ILE A 413 -4.55 -0.06 -6.38
CA ILE A 413 -4.54 -1.53 -6.51
C ILE A 413 -5.77 -2.02 -7.27
N ALA A 414 -6.97 -1.50 -6.99
CA ALA A 414 -8.19 -1.84 -7.74
C ALA A 414 -8.08 -1.45 -9.23
N GLY A 415 -7.47 -0.30 -9.52
CA GLY A 415 -7.19 0.11 -10.91
C GLY A 415 -6.21 -0.81 -11.64
N VAL A 416 -5.14 -1.24 -10.97
CA VAL A 416 -4.19 -2.22 -11.53
C VAL A 416 -4.87 -3.57 -11.76
N ALA A 417 -5.72 -4.03 -10.83
CA ALA A 417 -6.44 -5.27 -10.97
C ALA A 417 -7.35 -5.29 -12.20
N GLU A 418 -8.10 -4.23 -12.41
CA GLU A 418 -8.98 -4.06 -13.58
C GLU A 418 -8.17 -4.03 -14.89
N HIS A 419 -7.10 -3.22 -14.95
CA HIS A 419 -6.25 -3.13 -16.13
C HIS A 419 -5.61 -4.47 -16.50
N VAL A 420 -4.99 -5.15 -15.54
CA VAL A 420 -4.33 -6.44 -15.78
C VAL A 420 -5.34 -7.53 -16.19
N ALA A 421 -6.51 -7.55 -15.54
CA ALA A 421 -7.57 -8.50 -15.92
C ALA A 421 -8.05 -8.26 -17.36
N GLY A 422 -8.21 -7.01 -17.79
CA GLY A 422 -8.53 -6.65 -19.18
C GLY A 422 -7.48 -7.15 -20.16
N GLU A 423 -6.19 -6.88 -19.92
CA GLU A 423 -5.09 -7.36 -20.76
C GLU A 423 -5.06 -8.91 -20.85
N VAL A 424 -5.36 -9.60 -19.74
CA VAL A 424 -5.42 -11.07 -19.73
C VAL A 424 -6.61 -11.56 -20.55
N ILE A 425 -7.80 -10.98 -20.39
CA ILE A 425 -9.00 -11.36 -21.15
C ILE A 425 -8.76 -11.22 -22.66
N ASP A 426 -8.19 -10.08 -23.08
CA ASP A 426 -7.95 -9.77 -24.48
C ASP A 426 -6.97 -10.75 -25.16
N ARG A 427 -5.97 -11.23 -24.41
CA ARG A 427 -4.91 -12.11 -24.97
C ARG A 427 -5.15 -13.60 -24.69
N LEU A 428 -6.05 -13.97 -23.81
CA LEU A 428 -6.29 -15.34 -23.41
C LEU A 428 -6.62 -16.29 -24.59
N PRO A 429 -7.45 -15.89 -25.62
CA PRO A 429 -7.73 -16.74 -26.76
C PRO A 429 -6.47 -17.11 -27.57
N THR A 430 -5.50 -16.18 -27.68
CA THR A 430 -4.23 -16.43 -28.39
C THR A 430 -3.40 -17.51 -27.68
N PHE A 431 -3.33 -17.45 -26.35
CA PHE A 431 -2.52 -18.40 -25.58
C PHE A 431 -3.16 -19.79 -25.52
N THR A 432 -4.49 -19.88 -25.53
CA THR A 432 -5.22 -21.15 -25.57
C THR A 432 -4.99 -21.87 -26.91
N SER A 433 -5.04 -21.16 -28.04
CA SER A 433 -4.77 -21.77 -29.36
C SER A 433 -3.33 -22.28 -29.48
N GLN A 434 -2.36 -21.58 -28.93
CA GLN A 434 -0.95 -22.02 -28.89
C GLN A 434 -0.74 -23.27 -28.02
N ARG A 435 -1.50 -23.43 -26.94
CA ARG A 435 -1.46 -24.66 -26.12
C ARG A 435 -1.99 -25.89 -26.85
N SER A 436 -3.03 -25.72 -27.64
CA SER A 436 -3.62 -26.81 -28.40
C SER A 436 -2.78 -27.26 -29.60
N ALA A 437 -1.84 -26.43 -30.03
CA ALA A 437 -0.94 -26.67 -31.16
C ALA A 437 0.44 -27.22 -30.76
N ALA A 438 0.79 -27.24 -29.49
CA ALA A 438 2.05 -27.75 -28.91
C ALA A 438 1.84 -29.13 -28.28
#